data_ce3f864db4e41acfbab5f45bf804dbc6
#
_entry.id   ce3f864db4e41acfbab5f45bf804dbc6
#
_cell.length_a   1.000
_cell.length_b   1.000
_cell.length_c   1.000
_cell.angle_alpha   90.00
_cell.angle_beta   90.00
_cell.angle_gamma   90.00
#
_symmetry.space_group_name_H-M   'P 1'
#
loop_
_entity.id
_entity.type
_entity.pdbx_description
1 polymer ?
#
loop_
_entity_poly.entity_id
_entity_poly.type
_entity_poly.pdbx_seq_one_letter_code
_entity_poly.pdbx_strand_id
1 'polypeptide(L)'
;MTRQTGLLSNLLTGPHDMLQLRRRSVASPFLRFVALALTLGLGLSGVANAKTLRMAYDADPTSLDPHEQLAGATLQLSHLTFDPLLRFRQDFSLEPRLAKSWEKIDEKTTRFHLREGVRFHSGRTLSADDVVWTFNRLKQSPDFKALFEPFSEARAVDPLTVDLITKGPYPLVLNLATYIFPMDREFYSGSDERGKPKDAIVKHGASFASTHLSGTGPFIVTEREQGVKLEFKRFADYWDKASPGNVDRIVFTPIKEPATRVAALLAGDVDFIAPVPPTDFTRVKSDACCTLITMPSTRVLTFQLNQVLVEAFKDKRVRLAINLAINRQGIVEKILRGFGTPAGQLSPESFAGYDPALQPRYDLDKAKALMREAGYEKGFSVTMMAPNNRYVEDARIAEAVAAMLAKINIKVDLQTMPKAQYWQRFDERAAGIMMIGWQSDTEDSANFYEFLVMTPDKATGYGQYNAGNYSNSEIDKLTLQTQTMTEMEARAQVLKKIERLLYEDAALVPLHWQHLSWVARKNVRIAPVLNVIDMPYLGDLVIE
;
A
#
# COMPACT_ATOMS: atom_id res chain seq x y z
N MET A 1 60.98 -19.52 -2.89
CA MET A 1 62.07 -19.22 -1.94
C MET A 1 61.42 -19.07 -0.58
N THR A 2 61.57 -20.04 0.15
CA THR A 2 62.18 -20.29 1.47
C THR A 2 61.29 -19.85 2.60
N ARG A 3 60.62 -20.78 3.32
CA ARG A 3 61.08 -21.61 4.47
C ARG A 3 61.24 -20.76 5.73
N GLN A 4 60.86 -21.12 6.91
CA GLN A 4 60.59 -22.36 7.66
C GLN A 4 60.21 -21.95 9.08
N THR A 5 59.29 -22.62 9.72
CA THR A 5 59.51 -23.60 10.83
C THR A 5 59.91 -22.97 12.16
N GLY A 6 59.45 -23.37 13.28
CA GLY A 6 59.17 -24.62 13.93
C GLY A 6 58.70 -24.30 15.36
N LEU A 7 57.95 -25.09 15.96
CA LEU A 7 58.10 -26.35 16.65
C LEU A 7 58.49 -26.28 18.13
N LEU A 8 57.64 -26.96 18.90
CA LEU A 8 57.90 -27.81 20.07
C LEU A 8 58.09 -27.13 21.44
N SER A 9 57.51 -27.51 22.45
CA SER A 9 56.98 -28.71 23.08
C SER A 9 57.39 -28.77 24.54
N ASN A 10 56.61 -29.49 25.29
CA ASN A 10 56.89 -30.28 26.51
C ASN A 10 56.57 -29.63 27.86
N LEU A 11 55.75 -30.23 28.56
CA LEU A 11 55.60 -31.52 29.28
C LEU A 11 55.83 -31.39 30.79
N LEU A 12 54.91 -31.96 31.54
CA LEU A 12 55.04 -32.85 32.70
C LEU A 12 55.05 -32.19 34.11
N THR A 13 54.17 -32.57 34.91
CA THR A 13 53.99 -33.61 35.91
C THR A 13 53.47 -33.07 37.23
N GLY A 14 52.49 -33.79 37.79
CA GLY A 14 51.94 -33.64 39.16
C GLY A 14 52.94 -34.19 40.23
N PRO A 15 52.59 -34.71 41.38
CA PRO A 15 51.34 -35.30 41.86
C PRO A 15 50.96 -35.02 43.34
N HIS A 16 49.81 -35.54 43.79
CA HIS A 16 49.39 -36.11 45.09
C HIS A 16 49.78 -35.45 46.42
N ASP A 17 48.76 -35.19 47.26
CA ASP A 17 48.61 -36.04 48.46
C ASP A 17 47.24 -35.93 49.16
N MET A 18 46.76 -37.10 49.57
CA MET A 18 45.60 -37.34 50.39
C MET A 18 45.97 -37.18 51.89
N LEU A 19 44.97 -36.90 52.74
CA LEU A 19 44.73 -37.60 54.05
C LEU A 19 43.60 -36.89 54.79
N GLN A 20 42.49 -37.49 54.85
CA GLN A 20 41.84 -38.33 55.92
C GLN A 20 41.37 -37.60 57.18
N LEU A 21 40.05 -37.74 57.37
CA LEU A 21 39.25 -38.16 58.50
C LEU A 21 39.44 -37.47 59.86
N ARG A 22 38.29 -36.97 60.41
CA ARG A 22 37.71 -37.52 61.63
C ARG A 22 36.27 -37.08 61.88
N ARG A 23 35.43 -38.09 62.02
CA ARG A 23 34.08 -38.02 62.61
C ARG A 23 34.17 -37.64 64.07
N ARG A 24 33.18 -36.86 64.58
CA ARG A 24 32.55 -37.12 65.90
C ARG A 24 31.11 -36.59 65.91
N SER A 25 30.20 -37.51 66.14
CA SER A 25 28.81 -37.35 66.50
C SER A 25 28.68 -36.93 67.95
N VAL A 26 27.63 -36.19 68.32
CA VAL A 26 26.81 -36.41 69.50
C VAL A 26 25.55 -35.51 69.46
N ALA A 27 24.41 -36.19 69.41
CA ALA A 27 23.12 -36.04 70.10
C ALA A 27 22.39 -34.68 70.23
N SER A 28 21.16 -34.71 69.75
CA SER A 28 19.93 -33.93 70.05
C SER A 28 19.60 -33.96 71.60
N PRO A 29 18.76 -33.02 72.11
CA PRO A 29 17.32 -33.09 71.86
C PRO A 29 16.49 -31.78 71.98
N PHE A 30 15.33 -31.85 71.35
CA PHE A 30 14.03 -31.21 71.67
C PHE A 30 13.98 -29.78 72.20
N LEU A 31 13.32 -28.83 71.47
CA LEU A 31 12.12 -28.14 71.94
C LEU A 31 11.39 -27.36 70.83
N ARG A 32 10.18 -27.76 70.62
CA ARG A 32 8.97 -27.02 70.32
C ARG A 32 8.95 -25.99 69.14
N PHE A 33 8.26 -26.45 68.16
CA PHE A 33 7.57 -25.74 67.09
C PHE A 33 6.80 -24.51 67.58
N VAL A 34 7.05 -23.37 66.91
CA VAL A 34 6.01 -22.40 66.50
C VAL A 34 6.04 -22.35 65.00
N ALA A 35 5.03 -22.93 64.35
CA ALA A 35 4.78 -22.87 62.96
C ALA A 35 4.28 -21.47 62.60
N LEU A 36 5.16 -20.62 62.08
CA LEU A 36 4.75 -19.43 61.32
C LEU A 36 4.74 -19.82 59.84
N ALA A 37 3.57 -20.22 59.37
CA ALA A 37 3.29 -20.41 57.97
C ALA A 37 3.37 -19.04 57.27
N LEU A 38 4.56 -18.65 56.82
CA LEU A 38 4.69 -17.65 55.77
C LEU A 38 4.26 -18.34 54.47
N THR A 39 2.98 -18.18 54.14
CA THR A 39 2.49 -18.36 52.76
C THR A 39 3.18 -17.32 51.89
N LEU A 40 4.35 -17.65 51.33
CA LEU A 40 4.83 -17.01 50.12
C LEU A 40 3.79 -17.33 49.03
N GLY A 41 2.81 -16.44 48.93
CA GLY A 41 2.03 -16.30 47.70
C GLY A 41 3.00 -15.90 46.57
N LEU A 42 3.64 -16.89 45.97
CA LEU A 42 4.15 -16.75 44.63
C LEU A 42 2.94 -16.44 43.76
N GLY A 43 2.64 -15.14 43.64
CA GLY A 43 1.87 -14.66 42.53
C GLY A 43 2.61 -15.11 41.27
N LEU A 44 2.16 -16.22 40.68
CA LEU A 44 2.35 -16.51 39.28
C LEU A 44 1.66 -15.37 38.55
N SER A 45 2.33 -14.23 38.48
CA SER A 45 2.13 -13.28 37.39
C SER A 45 2.45 -14.09 36.15
N GLY A 46 1.42 -14.69 35.56
CA GLY A 46 1.53 -15.31 34.25
C GLY A 46 2.20 -14.25 33.39
N VAL A 47 3.44 -14.50 33.00
CA VAL A 47 4.08 -13.73 31.94
C VAL A 47 3.18 -13.99 30.74
N ALA A 48 2.21 -13.09 30.51
CA ALA A 48 1.40 -13.13 29.32
C ALA A 48 2.42 -13.06 28.16
N ASN A 49 2.61 -14.19 27.48
CA ASN A 49 3.49 -14.23 26.32
C ASN A 49 3.02 -13.16 25.35
N ALA A 50 3.87 -12.18 25.09
CA ALA A 50 3.59 -11.09 24.15
C ALA A 50 3.16 -11.68 22.81
N LYS A 51 1.94 -11.37 22.37
CA LYS A 51 1.39 -11.87 21.11
C LYS A 51 2.10 -11.19 19.96
N THR A 52 2.87 -11.96 19.21
CA THR A 52 3.65 -11.48 18.05
C THR A 52 2.99 -11.95 16.76
N LEU A 53 2.72 -11.01 15.85
CA LEU A 53 2.36 -11.28 14.47
C LEU A 53 3.63 -11.26 13.61
N ARG A 54 3.99 -12.39 13.00
CA ARG A 54 5.04 -12.47 11.98
C ARG A 54 4.37 -12.42 10.62
N MET A 55 4.65 -11.38 9.83
CA MET A 55 4.01 -11.20 8.54
C MET A 55 5.00 -11.01 7.41
N ALA A 56 4.64 -11.44 6.21
CA ALA A 56 5.46 -11.23 5.03
C ALA A 56 4.63 -10.76 3.83
N TYR A 57 5.12 -9.68 3.22
CA TYR A 57 4.66 -9.20 1.91
C TYR A 57 5.75 -9.38 0.86
N ASP A 58 5.38 -9.13 -0.39
CA ASP A 58 6.27 -9.29 -1.57
C ASP A 58 7.38 -8.23 -1.66
N ALA A 59 7.25 -7.12 -0.95
CA ALA A 59 8.25 -6.04 -0.95
C ALA A 59 8.22 -5.23 0.36
N ASP A 60 9.39 -4.72 0.73
CA ASP A 60 9.52 -3.66 1.74
C ASP A 60 8.95 -2.34 1.20
N PRO A 61 8.23 -1.52 2.02
CA PRO A 61 7.86 -0.17 1.61
C PRO A 61 9.12 0.67 1.38
N THR A 62 9.14 1.42 0.29
CA THR A 62 10.26 2.31 -0.02
C THR A 62 10.45 3.39 1.06
N SER A 63 9.33 3.85 1.61
CA SER A 63 9.25 4.87 2.65
C SER A 63 8.21 4.50 3.70
N LEU A 64 8.39 5.00 4.93
CA LEU A 64 7.36 4.99 5.99
C LEU A 64 6.68 6.35 6.16
N ASP A 65 7.07 7.36 5.38
CA ASP A 65 6.41 8.66 5.33
C ASP A 65 5.01 8.50 4.70
N PRO A 66 3.92 8.77 5.43
CA PRO A 66 2.56 8.55 4.93
C PRO A 66 2.19 9.51 3.79
N HIS A 67 2.98 10.55 3.55
CA HIS A 67 2.71 11.59 2.55
C HIS A 67 3.67 11.57 1.36
N GLU A 68 4.61 10.62 1.31
CA GLU A 68 5.62 10.60 0.25
C GLU A 68 5.07 10.01 -1.04
N GLN A 69 4.25 8.96 -0.95
CA GLN A 69 3.85 8.18 -2.10
C GLN A 69 2.45 7.58 -1.96
N LEU A 70 1.60 7.75 -2.99
CA LEU A 70 0.34 7.03 -3.14
C LEU A 70 0.60 5.57 -3.57
N ALA A 71 1.20 4.79 -2.68
CA ALA A 71 1.55 3.40 -2.93
C ALA A 71 1.00 2.49 -1.83
N GLY A 72 0.23 1.47 -2.21
CA GLY A 72 -0.45 0.57 -1.29
C GLY A 72 0.46 0.02 -0.18
N ALA A 73 1.68 -0.43 -0.49
CA ALA A 73 2.58 -0.97 0.52
C ALA A 73 3.00 0.05 1.61
N THR A 74 3.14 1.34 1.27
CA THR A 74 3.40 2.41 2.25
C THR A 74 2.15 2.70 3.06
N LEU A 75 1.01 2.91 2.38
CA LEU A 75 -0.26 3.27 3.01
C LEU A 75 -0.80 2.17 3.93
N GLN A 76 -0.65 0.89 3.57
CA GLN A 76 -1.01 -0.25 4.41
C GLN A 76 -0.31 -0.23 5.78
N LEU A 77 0.99 0.11 5.79
CA LEU A 77 1.76 0.20 7.04
C LEU A 77 1.58 1.54 7.76
N SER A 78 1.14 2.59 7.05
CA SER A 78 0.85 3.89 7.68
C SER A 78 -0.22 3.76 8.77
N HIS A 79 -1.23 2.90 8.57
CA HIS A 79 -2.25 2.62 9.59
C HIS A 79 -1.74 1.92 10.86
N LEU A 80 -0.49 1.45 10.88
CA LEU A 80 0.14 0.95 12.11
C LEU A 80 0.70 2.08 12.96
N THR A 81 1.25 3.13 12.33
CA THR A 81 1.98 4.20 13.01
C THR A 81 1.22 5.52 13.09
N PHE A 82 0.20 5.69 12.25
CA PHE A 82 -0.63 6.89 12.19
C PHE A 82 -2.10 6.50 12.18
N ASP A 83 -2.96 7.34 12.74
CA ASP A 83 -4.40 7.30 12.50
C ASP A 83 -4.81 8.45 11.58
N PRO A 84 -5.74 8.21 10.64
CA PRO A 84 -6.35 9.29 9.85
C PRO A 84 -7.44 10.02 10.63
N LEU A 85 -7.98 11.09 10.06
CA LEU A 85 -9.19 11.72 10.63
C LEU A 85 -10.40 10.78 10.58
N LEU A 86 -10.60 10.12 9.45
CA LEU A 86 -11.64 9.10 9.21
C LEU A 86 -10.99 7.86 8.56
N ARG A 87 -11.67 6.70 8.59
CA ARG A 87 -11.28 5.56 7.79
C ARG A 87 -12.50 4.85 7.18
N PHE A 88 -12.30 4.09 6.10
CA PHE A 88 -13.36 3.28 5.50
C PHE A 88 -13.58 2.00 6.29
N ARG A 89 -14.85 1.60 6.44
CA ARG A 89 -15.22 0.24 6.81
C ARG A 89 -15.17 -0.70 5.60
N GLN A 90 -15.42 -1.97 5.84
CA GLN A 90 -15.47 -2.99 4.78
C GLN A 90 -16.57 -2.75 3.74
N ASP A 91 -17.65 -2.08 4.13
CA ASP A 91 -18.79 -1.69 3.29
C ASP A 91 -18.65 -0.31 2.65
N PHE A 92 -17.46 0.28 2.67
CA PHE A 92 -17.15 1.65 2.22
C PHE A 92 -17.80 2.78 3.02
N SER A 93 -18.57 2.50 4.06
CA SER A 93 -19.01 3.54 4.96
C SER A 93 -17.81 4.12 5.74
N LEU A 94 -17.91 5.41 6.09
CA LEU A 94 -16.86 6.09 6.84
C LEU A 94 -17.07 5.92 8.34
N GLU A 95 -15.99 5.68 9.06
CA GLU A 95 -16.00 5.65 10.52
C GLU A 95 -15.09 6.72 11.13
N PRO A 96 -15.48 7.28 12.28
CA PRO A 96 -14.69 8.22 13.04
C PRO A 96 -13.37 7.61 13.54
N ARG A 97 -12.24 8.33 13.31
CA ARG A 97 -10.95 7.99 13.94
C ARG A 97 -10.51 9.17 14.81
N LEU A 98 -9.49 9.93 14.41
CA LEU A 98 -9.06 11.12 15.18
C LEU A 98 -10.13 12.22 15.21
N ALA A 99 -10.93 12.36 14.16
CA ALA A 99 -12.17 13.12 14.22
C ALA A 99 -13.28 12.24 14.83
N LYS A 100 -13.86 12.68 15.96
CA LYS A 100 -14.99 12.00 16.60
C LYS A 100 -16.32 12.28 15.93
N SER A 101 -16.44 13.43 15.25
CA SER A 101 -17.60 13.88 14.48
C SER A 101 -17.21 14.96 13.48
N TRP A 102 -18.10 15.24 12.54
CA TRP A 102 -17.96 16.31 11.56
C TRP A 102 -19.33 16.87 11.20
N GLU A 103 -19.33 18.10 10.69
CA GLU A 103 -20.53 18.78 10.23
C GLU A 103 -20.22 19.69 9.03
N LYS A 104 -21.18 19.86 8.14
CA LYS A 104 -21.10 20.80 7.03
C LYS A 104 -21.56 22.17 7.52
N ILE A 105 -20.64 23.14 7.57
CA ILE A 105 -20.92 24.52 8.01
C ILE A 105 -21.59 25.32 6.88
N ASP A 106 -21.05 25.14 5.64
CA ASP A 106 -21.57 25.75 4.43
C ASP A 106 -21.17 24.89 3.20
N GLU A 107 -21.41 25.36 1.98
CA GLU A 107 -21.11 24.62 0.76
C GLU A 107 -19.63 24.26 0.57
N LYS A 108 -18.73 25.01 1.19
CA LYS A 108 -17.28 24.88 1.05
C LYS A 108 -16.57 24.44 2.32
N THR A 109 -17.21 24.54 3.47
CA THR A 109 -16.59 24.33 4.78
C THR A 109 -17.14 23.09 5.46
N THR A 110 -16.28 22.12 5.71
CA THR A 110 -16.57 20.96 6.57
C THR A 110 -15.74 21.05 7.84
N ARG A 111 -16.40 21.04 8.98
CA ARG A 111 -15.81 21.12 10.32
C ARG A 111 -15.62 19.72 10.90
N PHE A 112 -14.44 19.47 11.45
CA PHE A 112 -14.09 18.23 12.14
C PHE A 112 -13.81 18.52 13.62
N HIS A 113 -14.43 17.72 14.51
CA HIS A 113 -14.20 17.75 15.94
C HIS A 113 -13.26 16.63 16.34
N LEU A 114 -12.08 16.97 16.83
CA LEU A 114 -11.04 16.01 17.19
C LEU A 114 -11.33 15.35 18.55
N ARG A 115 -10.75 14.17 18.77
CA ARG A 115 -10.74 13.50 20.07
C ARG A 115 -9.77 14.20 21.01
N GLU A 116 -10.17 14.32 22.25
CA GLU A 116 -9.34 14.84 23.34
C GLU A 116 -8.36 13.79 23.84
N GLY A 117 -7.17 14.22 24.29
CA GLY A 117 -6.20 13.37 24.96
C GLY A 117 -5.44 12.39 24.07
N VAL A 118 -5.58 12.46 22.75
CA VAL A 118 -4.79 11.66 21.81
C VAL A 118 -3.32 12.07 21.89
N ARG A 119 -2.43 11.07 22.06
CA ARG A 119 -0.98 11.29 22.14
C ARG A 119 -0.27 10.81 20.87
N PHE A 120 0.72 11.57 20.46
CA PHE A 120 1.74 11.10 19.51
C PHE A 120 2.72 10.14 20.20
N HIS A 121 3.47 9.37 19.42
CA HIS A 121 4.52 8.49 19.92
C HIS A 121 5.62 9.25 20.69
N SER A 122 5.82 10.54 20.42
CA SER A 122 6.70 11.44 21.16
C SER A 122 6.20 11.75 22.58
N GLY A 123 4.93 11.45 22.88
CA GLY A 123 4.24 11.81 24.13
C GLY A 123 3.49 13.14 24.07
N ARG A 124 3.66 13.96 23.04
CA ARG A 124 2.95 15.22 22.84
C ARG A 124 1.46 14.96 22.52
N THR A 125 0.58 15.84 22.94
CA THR A 125 -0.86 15.74 22.66
C THR A 125 -1.19 16.34 21.28
N LEU A 126 -2.04 15.65 20.53
CA LEU A 126 -2.59 16.09 19.24
C LEU A 126 -3.44 17.34 19.43
N SER A 127 -3.29 18.28 18.51
CA SER A 127 -4.11 19.49 18.40
C SER A 127 -4.55 19.77 16.95
N ALA A 128 -5.48 20.69 16.79
CA ALA A 128 -5.93 21.18 15.49
C ALA A 128 -4.78 21.75 14.64
N ASP A 129 -3.79 22.37 15.27
CA ASP A 129 -2.61 22.89 14.56
C ASP A 129 -1.77 21.80 13.89
N ASP A 130 -1.74 20.57 14.45
CA ASP A 130 -1.06 19.44 13.83
C ASP A 130 -1.77 18.99 12.57
N VAL A 131 -3.10 19.03 12.57
CA VAL A 131 -3.92 18.72 11.39
C VAL A 131 -3.71 19.78 10.31
N VAL A 132 -3.70 21.07 10.65
CA VAL A 132 -3.45 22.18 9.72
C VAL A 132 -2.05 22.06 9.12
N TRP A 133 -1.03 21.81 9.96
CA TRP A 133 0.34 21.60 9.50
C TRP A 133 0.46 20.40 8.54
N THR A 134 -0.16 19.28 8.90
CA THR A 134 -0.21 18.05 8.09
C THR A 134 -0.88 18.31 6.74
N PHE A 135 -2.02 19.00 6.74
CA PHE A 135 -2.72 19.37 5.51
C PHE A 135 -1.85 20.22 4.59
N ASN A 136 -1.15 21.23 5.13
CA ASN A 136 -0.24 22.07 4.35
C ASN A 136 0.93 21.27 3.78
N ARG A 137 1.42 20.26 4.51
CA ARG A 137 2.44 19.34 4.04
C ARG A 137 1.93 18.45 2.90
N LEU A 138 0.70 17.91 3.00
CA LEU A 138 0.06 17.13 1.94
C LEU A 138 -0.07 17.91 0.63
N LYS A 139 -0.41 19.18 0.70
CA LYS A 139 -0.48 20.08 -0.49
C LYS A 139 0.88 20.29 -1.17
N GLN A 140 1.99 20.04 -0.50
CA GLN A 140 3.35 20.12 -1.05
C GLN A 140 3.84 18.76 -1.59
N SER A 141 3.18 17.67 -1.26
CA SER A 141 3.56 16.35 -1.74
C SER A 141 3.39 16.23 -3.24
N PRO A 142 4.40 15.78 -3.98
CA PRO A 142 4.26 15.53 -5.42
C PRO A 142 3.13 14.56 -5.76
N ASP A 143 2.89 13.56 -4.91
CA ASP A 143 1.90 12.52 -5.15
C ASP A 143 0.50 12.88 -4.63
N PHE A 144 0.41 13.59 -3.49
CA PHE A 144 -0.87 13.91 -2.86
C PHE A 144 -1.48 15.25 -3.28
N LYS A 145 -0.69 16.18 -3.82
CA LYS A 145 -1.17 17.55 -4.09
C LYS A 145 -2.40 17.59 -5.01
N ALA A 146 -2.53 16.67 -5.96
CA ALA A 146 -3.70 16.61 -6.84
C ALA A 146 -4.98 16.24 -6.08
N LEU A 147 -4.89 15.33 -5.08
CA LEU A 147 -6.02 15.00 -4.20
C LEU A 147 -6.52 16.21 -3.41
N PHE A 148 -5.59 17.07 -2.98
CA PHE A 148 -5.88 18.24 -2.16
C PHE A 148 -5.99 19.54 -2.99
N GLU A 149 -5.93 19.46 -4.33
CA GLU A 149 -6.12 20.63 -5.22
C GLU A 149 -7.50 21.30 -5.05
N PRO A 150 -8.62 20.58 -4.85
CA PRO A 150 -9.92 21.21 -4.63
C PRO A 150 -10.01 22.03 -3.33
N PHE A 151 -9.09 21.86 -2.39
CA PHE A 151 -9.10 22.58 -1.13
C PHE A 151 -8.34 23.92 -1.22
N SER A 152 -8.88 24.94 -0.58
CA SER A 152 -8.18 26.23 -0.36
C SER A 152 -7.24 26.13 0.85
N GLU A 153 -7.77 25.76 2.01
CA GLU A 153 -7.03 25.74 3.28
C GLU A 153 -7.62 24.76 4.29
N ALA A 154 -6.84 24.45 5.32
CA ALA A 154 -7.31 23.94 6.61
C ALA A 154 -7.09 25.02 7.66
N ARG A 155 -8.04 25.19 8.59
CA ARG A 155 -7.99 26.23 9.62
C ARG A 155 -8.36 25.69 11.00
N ALA A 156 -7.50 25.90 11.98
CA ALA A 156 -7.82 25.63 13.38
C ALA A 156 -8.83 26.68 13.88
N VAL A 157 -9.95 26.22 14.41
CA VAL A 157 -10.99 27.05 15.02
C VAL A 157 -10.73 27.18 16.52
N ASP A 158 -10.37 26.08 17.14
CA ASP A 158 -9.92 25.95 18.52
C ASP A 158 -8.96 24.74 18.62
N PRO A 159 -8.37 24.40 19.78
CA PRO A 159 -7.39 23.32 19.90
C PRO A 159 -7.88 21.93 19.43
N LEU A 160 -9.20 21.70 19.36
CA LEU A 160 -9.80 20.41 18.98
C LEU A 160 -10.78 20.52 17.81
N THR A 161 -10.82 21.66 17.11
CA THR A 161 -11.74 21.87 15.99
C THR A 161 -11.01 22.40 14.76
N VAL A 162 -11.18 21.71 13.63
CA VAL A 162 -10.55 22.05 12.34
C VAL A 162 -11.60 22.19 11.26
N ASP A 163 -11.53 23.29 10.51
CA ASP A 163 -12.28 23.49 9.27
C ASP A 163 -11.41 23.09 8.08
N LEU A 164 -11.91 22.20 7.21
CA LEU A 164 -11.39 21.98 5.87
C LEU A 164 -12.23 22.79 4.90
N ILE A 165 -11.60 23.70 4.16
CA ILE A 165 -12.25 24.66 3.30
C ILE A 165 -11.87 24.37 1.84
N THR A 166 -12.87 24.22 0.97
CA THR A 166 -12.71 23.96 -0.46
C THR A 166 -12.87 25.21 -1.30
N LYS A 167 -12.32 25.22 -2.51
CA LYS A 167 -12.41 26.34 -3.47
C LYS A 167 -13.85 26.55 -3.97
N GLY A 168 -14.62 25.47 -4.07
CA GLY A 168 -16.03 25.40 -4.46
C GLY A 168 -16.72 24.25 -3.74
N PRO A 169 -18.00 23.99 -3.96
CA PRO A 169 -18.65 22.78 -3.49
C PRO A 169 -17.82 21.55 -3.92
N TYR A 170 -17.56 20.60 -3.01
CA TYR A 170 -16.75 19.42 -3.30
C TYR A 170 -17.33 18.19 -2.59
N PRO A 171 -17.75 17.14 -3.34
CA PRO A 171 -18.48 16.02 -2.76
C PRO A 171 -17.61 15.05 -1.95
N LEU A 172 -16.28 15.01 -2.15
CA LEU A 172 -15.38 13.97 -1.63
C LEU A 172 -14.53 14.43 -0.43
N VAL A 173 -14.93 15.50 0.30
CA VAL A 173 -14.18 16.02 1.46
C VAL A 173 -13.96 14.92 2.50
N LEU A 174 -14.98 14.12 2.81
CA LEU A 174 -14.91 13.08 3.83
C LEU A 174 -14.04 11.90 3.37
N ASN A 175 -14.08 11.56 2.08
CA ASN A 175 -13.24 10.52 1.50
C ASN A 175 -11.75 10.90 1.62
N LEU A 176 -11.42 12.18 1.34
CA LEU A 176 -10.03 12.66 1.48
C LEU A 176 -9.58 12.83 2.92
N ALA A 177 -10.49 12.97 3.88
CA ALA A 177 -10.15 12.98 5.31
C ALA A 177 -9.55 11.62 5.77
N THR A 178 -9.72 10.54 5.00
CA THR A 178 -9.09 9.23 5.25
C THR A 178 -7.60 9.21 4.92
N TYR A 179 -7.09 10.19 4.18
CA TYR A 179 -5.68 10.37 3.83
C TYR A 179 -4.98 11.46 4.66
N ILE A 180 -5.71 12.17 5.52
CA ILE A 180 -5.11 13.12 6.46
C ILE A 180 -4.68 12.33 7.70
N PHE A 181 -3.41 11.93 7.72
CA PHE A 181 -2.73 11.30 8.86
C PHE A 181 -2.00 12.38 9.65
N PRO A 182 -2.58 12.95 10.72
CA PRO A 182 -1.92 13.99 11.47
C PRO A 182 -0.56 13.57 11.98
N MET A 183 0.46 14.37 11.66
CA MET A 183 1.84 14.19 12.04
C MET A 183 2.19 15.16 13.17
N ASP A 184 3.12 14.76 14.01
CA ASP A 184 3.65 15.57 15.11
C ASP A 184 4.47 16.75 14.58
N ARG A 185 3.85 17.94 14.43
CA ARG A 185 4.49 19.12 13.85
C ARG A 185 5.79 19.53 14.54
N GLU A 186 5.90 19.32 15.87
CA GLU A 186 7.11 19.68 16.60
C GLU A 186 8.25 18.70 16.32
N PHE A 187 7.94 17.41 16.25
CA PHE A 187 8.91 16.37 15.90
C PHE A 187 9.48 16.54 14.49
N TYR A 188 8.63 16.94 13.54
CA TYR A 188 9.01 17.13 12.13
C TYR A 188 9.41 18.57 11.77
N SER A 189 9.41 19.50 12.72
CA SER A 189 9.88 20.87 12.50
C SER A 189 11.41 20.98 12.60
N GLY A 190 11.96 22.04 11.98
CA GLY A 190 13.39 22.32 11.99
C GLY A 190 14.19 21.47 11.01
N SER A 191 15.49 21.31 11.29
CA SER A 191 16.41 20.58 10.41
C SER A 191 16.94 19.31 11.09
N ASP A 192 17.28 18.32 10.26
CA ASP A 192 18.00 17.12 10.70
C ASP A 192 19.49 17.43 10.97
N GLU A 193 20.26 16.43 11.38
CA GLU A 193 21.69 16.53 11.67
C GLU A 193 22.53 16.97 10.46
N ARG A 194 21.99 16.85 9.24
CA ARG A 194 22.62 17.24 7.98
C ARG A 194 22.14 18.62 7.50
N GLY A 195 21.35 19.33 8.31
CA GLY A 195 20.79 20.64 7.99
C GLY A 195 19.63 20.61 6.99
N LYS A 196 19.04 19.44 6.68
CA LYS A 196 17.89 19.32 5.79
C LYS A 196 16.60 19.52 6.57
N PRO A 197 15.58 20.20 6.01
CA PRO A 197 14.27 20.35 6.65
C PRO A 197 13.64 18.97 6.92
N LYS A 198 13.18 18.72 8.14
CA LYS A 198 12.56 17.45 8.54
C LYS A 198 11.18 17.24 7.93
N ASP A 199 10.49 18.32 7.59
CA ASP A 199 9.17 18.31 6.95
C ASP A 199 9.23 18.12 5.44
N ALA A 200 10.41 18.18 4.83
CA ALA A 200 10.56 18.00 3.39
C ALA A 200 10.08 16.62 2.94
N ILE A 201 9.34 16.59 1.83
CA ILE A 201 8.93 15.36 1.16
C ILE A 201 9.86 15.12 -0.03
N VAL A 202 10.63 14.05 0.06
CA VAL A 202 11.59 13.64 -0.98
C VAL A 202 11.29 12.20 -1.36
N LYS A 203 10.97 11.97 -2.65
CA LYS A 203 10.63 10.64 -3.17
C LYS A 203 11.72 9.59 -2.95
N HIS A 204 11.32 8.34 -3.03
CA HIS A 204 12.18 7.14 -2.97
C HIS A 204 12.85 6.91 -1.61
N GLY A 205 12.16 7.28 -0.52
CA GLY A 205 12.62 7.01 0.85
C GLY A 205 13.68 8.00 1.37
N ALA A 206 13.81 9.17 0.73
CA ALA A 206 14.82 10.16 1.11
C ALA A 206 14.33 11.26 2.08
N SER A 207 13.03 11.26 2.44
CA SER A 207 12.48 12.14 3.48
C SER A 207 12.98 11.76 4.87
N PHE A 208 13.06 12.70 5.80
CA PHE A 208 13.31 12.42 7.22
C PHE A 208 12.24 11.46 7.78
N ALA A 209 10.98 11.71 7.47
CA ALA A 209 9.84 10.88 7.88
C ALA A 209 9.84 9.46 7.27
N SER A 210 10.71 9.16 6.28
CA SER A 210 10.84 7.80 5.74
C SER A 210 11.36 6.79 6.76
N THR A 211 12.08 7.26 7.79
CA THR A 211 12.74 6.44 8.82
C THR A 211 12.49 6.89 10.25
N HIS A 212 12.02 8.13 10.45
CA HIS A 212 11.77 8.72 11.77
C HIS A 212 10.27 9.00 11.92
N LEU A 213 9.60 8.29 12.83
CA LEU A 213 8.15 8.26 12.91
C LEU A 213 7.66 8.74 14.28
N SER A 214 6.76 9.71 14.27
CA SER A 214 5.94 10.11 15.40
C SER A 214 4.51 10.34 14.93
N GLY A 215 3.68 9.31 15.02
CA GLY A 215 2.26 9.31 14.71
C GLY A 215 1.42 9.04 15.96
N THR A 216 0.11 8.85 15.77
CA THR A 216 -0.86 8.55 16.83
C THR A 216 -1.31 7.09 16.82
N GLY A 217 -0.79 6.29 15.88
CA GLY A 217 -1.26 4.94 15.61
C GLY A 217 -0.94 3.91 16.70
N PRO A 218 -1.51 2.69 16.57
CA PRO A 218 -1.42 1.67 17.60
C PRO A 218 -0.03 1.07 17.81
N PHE A 219 0.94 1.33 16.93
CA PHE A 219 2.28 0.76 17.01
C PHE A 219 3.37 1.79 16.76
N ILE A 220 4.50 1.61 17.43
CA ILE A 220 5.75 2.35 17.26
C ILE A 220 6.74 1.47 16.51
N VAL A 221 7.44 2.00 15.52
CA VAL A 221 8.56 1.33 14.86
C VAL A 221 9.74 1.26 15.82
N THR A 222 10.22 0.05 16.08
CA THR A 222 11.37 -0.20 16.98
C THR A 222 12.64 -0.56 16.24
N GLU A 223 12.53 -1.12 15.05
CA GLU A 223 13.66 -1.51 14.23
C GLU A 223 13.30 -1.47 12.74
N ARG A 224 14.20 -0.98 11.90
CA ARG A 224 14.10 -1.07 10.44
C ARG A 224 15.46 -1.36 9.84
N GLU A 225 15.55 -2.50 9.17
CA GLU A 225 16.62 -2.83 8.24
C GLU A 225 15.99 -2.98 6.86
N GLN A 226 16.24 -2.00 5.98
CA GLN A 226 15.54 -1.88 4.71
C GLN A 226 15.76 -3.12 3.82
N GLY A 227 14.66 -3.70 3.35
CA GLY A 227 14.68 -4.92 2.55
C GLY A 227 14.86 -6.22 3.34
N VAL A 228 15.05 -6.15 4.64
CA VAL A 228 15.29 -7.30 5.52
C VAL A 228 14.20 -7.45 6.57
N LYS A 229 13.97 -6.41 7.37
CA LYS A 229 13.06 -6.49 8.52
C LYS A 229 12.53 -5.12 8.93
N LEU A 230 11.26 -5.11 9.40
CA LEU A 230 10.66 -3.96 10.06
C LEU A 230 9.88 -4.45 11.27
N GLU A 231 10.17 -3.90 12.45
CA GLU A 231 9.53 -4.30 13.69
C GLU A 231 8.73 -3.17 14.31
N PHE A 232 7.57 -3.56 14.85
CA PHE A 232 6.65 -2.67 15.53
C PHE A 232 6.34 -3.23 16.93
N LYS A 233 6.20 -2.31 17.88
CA LYS A 233 5.73 -2.59 19.24
C LYS A 233 4.45 -1.80 19.51
N ARG A 234 3.47 -2.42 20.18
CA ARG A 234 2.23 -1.74 20.57
C ARG A 234 2.53 -0.49 21.39
N PHE A 235 1.86 0.61 21.03
CA PHE A 235 1.92 1.86 21.77
C PHE A 235 1.05 1.77 23.02
N ALA A 236 1.65 1.85 24.21
CA ALA A 236 0.94 1.68 25.49
C ALA A 236 -0.13 2.77 25.71
N ASP A 237 0.17 3.99 25.27
CA ASP A 237 -0.72 5.15 25.41
C ASP A 237 -1.67 5.33 24.22
N TYR A 238 -1.85 4.28 23.39
CA TYR A 238 -2.77 4.34 22.26
C TYR A 238 -4.17 4.74 22.74
N TRP A 239 -4.76 5.71 22.06
CA TRP A 239 -5.99 6.37 22.48
C TRP A 239 -7.23 5.48 22.39
N ASP A 240 -7.31 4.58 21.40
CA ASP A 240 -8.47 3.70 21.18
C ASP A 240 -8.40 2.47 22.09
N LYS A 241 -8.94 2.63 23.29
CA LYS A 241 -9.02 1.53 24.26
C LYS A 241 -10.12 0.51 23.93
N ALA A 242 -11.00 0.82 22.97
CA ALA A 242 -12.06 -0.07 22.49
C ALA A 242 -11.60 -0.93 21.30
N SER A 243 -10.42 -0.67 20.70
CA SER A 243 -9.85 -1.51 19.65
C SER A 243 -9.75 -2.96 20.12
N PRO A 244 -10.28 -3.93 19.35
CA PRO A 244 -10.24 -5.35 19.71
C PRO A 244 -8.85 -5.97 19.62
N GLY A 245 -7.90 -5.26 19.01
CA GLY A 245 -6.57 -5.78 18.72
C GLY A 245 -5.75 -6.15 19.95
N ASN A 246 -5.16 -7.34 19.93
CA ASN A 246 -4.37 -7.89 21.04
C ASN A 246 -2.94 -8.27 20.67
N VAL A 247 -2.45 -7.79 19.52
CA VAL A 247 -1.07 -7.99 19.07
C VAL A 247 -0.16 -7.00 19.79
N ASP A 248 0.91 -7.49 20.42
CA ASP A 248 1.89 -6.66 21.14
C ASP A 248 3.08 -6.26 20.27
N ARG A 249 3.44 -7.12 19.31
CA ARG A 249 4.57 -6.93 18.40
C ARG A 249 4.22 -7.41 17.00
N ILE A 250 4.67 -6.67 16.00
CA ILE A 250 4.61 -7.11 14.61
C ILE A 250 6.04 -7.19 14.08
N VAL A 251 6.37 -8.32 13.45
CA VAL A 251 7.62 -8.52 12.71
C VAL A 251 7.26 -8.68 11.25
N PHE A 252 7.61 -7.70 10.45
CA PHE A 252 7.42 -7.70 9.02
C PHE A 252 8.72 -8.11 8.33
N THR A 253 8.64 -9.10 7.44
CA THR A 253 9.77 -9.58 6.63
C THR A 253 9.37 -9.56 5.15
N PRO A 254 10.04 -8.80 4.28
CA PRO A 254 9.78 -8.85 2.85
C PRO A 254 10.28 -10.17 2.26
N ILE A 255 9.37 -10.96 1.68
CA ILE A 255 9.71 -12.21 0.97
C ILE A 255 9.23 -12.07 -0.48
N LYS A 256 10.15 -11.72 -1.35
CA LYS A 256 9.87 -11.41 -2.76
C LYS A 256 9.27 -12.60 -3.51
N GLU A 257 9.91 -13.77 -3.40
CA GLU A 257 9.50 -14.94 -4.15
C GLU A 257 8.20 -15.55 -3.59
N PRO A 258 7.12 -15.64 -4.40
CA PRO A 258 5.83 -16.10 -3.93
C PRO A 258 5.85 -17.50 -3.33
N ALA A 259 6.52 -18.45 -3.96
CA ALA A 259 6.64 -19.84 -3.47
C ALA A 259 7.36 -19.92 -2.12
N THR A 260 8.41 -19.11 -1.92
CA THR A 260 9.13 -19.00 -0.64
C THR A 260 8.24 -18.40 0.43
N ARG A 261 7.45 -17.36 0.10
CA ARG A 261 6.51 -16.71 1.04
C ARG A 261 5.43 -17.68 1.51
N VAL A 262 4.86 -18.47 0.59
CA VAL A 262 3.90 -19.55 0.93
C VAL A 262 4.56 -20.64 1.76
N ALA A 263 5.78 -21.07 1.41
CA ALA A 263 6.51 -22.10 2.17
C ALA A 263 6.78 -21.64 3.62
N ALA A 264 7.20 -20.39 3.83
CA ALA A 264 7.42 -19.82 5.16
C ALA A 264 6.15 -19.83 6.02
N LEU A 265 4.97 -19.53 5.44
CA LEU A 265 3.69 -19.63 6.14
C LEU A 265 3.38 -21.09 6.55
N LEU A 266 3.52 -22.04 5.62
CA LEU A 266 3.21 -23.46 5.87
C LEU A 266 4.18 -24.07 6.89
N ALA A 267 5.45 -23.65 6.90
CA ALA A 267 6.45 -24.04 7.90
C ALA A 267 6.19 -23.41 9.29
N GLY A 268 5.43 -22.31 9.35
CA GLY A 268 5.17 -21.59 10.59
C GLY A 268 6.22 -20.54 10.92
N ASP A 269 7.06 -20.15 9.96
CA ASP A 269 8.03 -19.08 10.11
C ASP A 269 7.33 -17.70 10.14
N VAL A 270 6.23 -17.59 9.40
CA VAL A 270 5.33 -16.41 9.42
C VAL A 270 3.88 -16.83 9.65
N ASP A 271 3.06 -15.90 10.14
CA ASP A 271 1.67 -16.13 10.53
C ASP A 271 0.66 -15.55 9.52
N PHE A 272 1.10 -14.58 8.71
CA PHE A 272 0.27 -13.85 7.75
C PHE A 272 1.08 -13.46 6.52
N ILE A 273 0.53 -13.71 5.34
CA ILE A 273 1.18 -13.36 4.06
C ILE A 273 0.22 -12.70 3.08
N ALA A 274 0.74 -11.79 2.25
CA ALA A 274 0.08 -11.20 1.08
C ALA A 274 1.11 -10.70 0.05
N PRO A 275 0.78 -10.70 -1.26
CA PRO A 275 -0.28 -11.47 -1.89
C PRO A 275 0.07 -12.96 -1.99
N VAL A 276 -0.94 -13.79 -2.24
CA VAL A 276 -0.74 -15.22 -2.51
C VAL A 276 -0.95 -15.47 -4.00
N PRO A 277 -0.03 -16.16 -4.70
CA PRO A 277 -0.22 -16.43 -6.12
C PRO A 277 -1.35 -17.43 -6.34
N PRO A 278 -2.18 -17.28 -7.38
CA PRO A 278 -3.26 -18.21 -7.68
C PRO A 278 -2.81 -19.67 -7.89
N THR A 279 -1.54 -19.87 -8.25
CA THR A 279 -0.91 -21.18 -8.37
C THR A 279 -0.87 -21.98 -7.08
N ASP A 280 -0.80 -21.30 -5.93
CA ASP A 280 -0.68 -21.90 -4.60
C ASP A 280 -2.02 -22.01 -3.84
N PHE A 281 -3.13 -21.51 -4.40
CA PHE A 281 -4.44 -21.53 -3.71
C PHE A 281 -4.87 -22.95 -3.30
N THR A 282 -4.73 -23.93 -4.17
CA THR A 282 -5.07 -25.33 -3.86
C THR A 282 -4.22 -25.87 -2.72
N ARG A 283 -2.90 -25.63 -2.77
CA ARG A 283 -1.94 -26.06 -1.74
C ARG A 283 -2.28 -25.47 -0.38
N VAL A 284 -2.55 -24.17 -0.33
CA VAL A 284 -2.89 -23.46 0.93
C VAL A 284 -4.26 -23.89 1.46
N LYS A 285 -5.27 -24.05 0.58
CA LYS A 285 -6.62 -24.49 1.00
C LYS A 285 -6.63 -25.92 1.54
N SER A 286 -5.77 -26.79 1.05
CA SER A 286 -5.68 -28.18 1.51
C SER A 286 -4.90 -28.34 2.83
N ASP A 287 -4.15 -27.33 3.25
CA ASP A 287 -3.40 -27.38 4.50
C ASP A 287 -4.28 -26.99 5.71
N ALA A 288 -4.20 -27.80 6.75
CA ALA A 288 -4.97 -27.59 7.97
C ALA A 288 -4.54 -26.36 8.79
N CYS A 289 -3.36 -25.78 8.52
CA CYS A 289 -2.80 -24.67 9.30
C CYS A 289 -3.54 -23.36 9.10
N CYS A 290 -4.11 -23.17 7.91
CA CYS A 290 -4.24 -21.82 7.37
C CYS A 290 -5.63 -21.54 6.79
N THR A 291 -5.95 -20.26 6.62
CA THR A 291 -7.17 -19.78 5.98
C THR A 291 -6.79 -18.83 4.84
N LEU A 292 -7.21 -19.15 3.62
CA LEU A 292 -7.13 -18.27 2.43
C LEU A 292 -8.38 -17.40 2.37
N ILE A 293 -8.19 -16.09 2.27
CA ILE A 293 -9.26 -15.12 2.01
C ILE A 293 -8.98 -14.45 0.68
N THR A 294 -10.00 -14.35 -0.16
CA THR A 294 -9.92 -13.66 -1.46
C THR A 294 -11.11 -12.72 -1.61
N MET A 295 -10.89 -11.57 -2.22
CA MET A 295 -11.98 -10.64 -2.57
C MET A 295 -11.64 -9.85 -3.84
N PRO A 296 -12.64 -9.44 -4.64
CA PRO A 296 -12.45 -8.46 -5.70
C PRO A 296 -11.92 -7.15 -5.10
N SER A 297 -11.11 -6.41 -5.84
CA SER A 297 -10.72 -5.04 -5.48
C SER A 297 -11.12 -4.04 -6.55
N THR A 298 -11.00 -2.78 -6.23
CA THR A 298 -11.24 -1.66 -7.14
C THR A 298 -10.01 -1.32 -8.00
N ARG A 299 -8.89 -2.08 -7.85
CA ARG A 299 -7.66 -1.84 -8.61
C ARG A 299 -7.76 -2.36 -10.04
N VAL A 300 -7.64 -1.46 -11.02
CA VAL A 300 -7.47 -1.79 -12.44
C VAL A 300 -5.98 -1.89 -12.78
N LEU A 301 -5.57 -2.98 -13.44
CA LEU A 301 -4.25 -3.07 -14.08
C LEU A 301 -4.37 -2.64 -15.54
N THR A 302 -3.50 -1.72 -15.97
CA THR A 302 -3.53 -1.15 -17.32
C THR A 302 -2.13 -0.93 -17.88
N PHE A 303 -2.01 -0.85 -19.19
CA PHE A 303 -0.85 -0.27 -19.86
C PHE A 303 -1.17 1.12 -20.37
N GLN A 304 -0.17 1.99 -20.30
CA GLN A 304 -0.18 3.33 -20.87
C GLN A 304 0.73 3.40 -22.09
N LEU A 305 0.27 4.09 -23.13
CA LEU A 305 0.92 4.21 -24.42
C LEU A 305 1.51 5.61 -24.57
N ASN A 306 2.85 5.74 -24.50
CA ASN A 306 3.52 7.03 -24.49
C ASN A 306 3.52 7.69 -25.86
N GLN A 307 2.64 8.68 -26.04
CA GLN A 307 2.40 9.39 -27.31
C GLN A 307 3.50 10.41 -27.66
N VAL A 308 4.40 10.72 -26.71
CA VAL A 308 5.56 11.58 -26.94
C VAL A 308 6.76 10.76 -27.44
N LEU A 309 7.00 9.59 -26.85
CA LEU A 309 8.13 8.73 -27.24
C LEU A 309 7.86 7.93 -28.51
N VAL A 310 6.59 7.58 -28.79
CA VAL A 310 6.22 6.69 -29.90
C VAL A 310 5.20 7.37 -30.80
N GLU A 311 5.64 7.85 -31.96
CA GLU A 311 4.81 8.59 -32.89
C GLU A 311 3.55 7.83 -33.33
N ALA A 312 3.68 6.50 -33.53
CA ALA A 312 2.56 5.63 -33.89
C ALA A 312 1.41 5.68 -32.86
N PHE A 313 1.69 5.97 -31.59
CA PHE A 313 0.67 6.03 -30.54
C PHE A 313 -0.18 7.31 -30.57
N LYS A 314 0.19 8.31 -31.36
CA LYS A 314 -0.67 9.47 -31.62
C LYS A 314 -1.88 9.09 -32.49
N ASP A 315 -1.74 8.08 -33.34
CA ASP A 315 -2.84 7.60 -34.17
C ASP A 315 -3.80 6.72 -33.37
N LYS A 316 -5.04 7.15 -33.21
CA LYS A 316 -6.11 6.42 -32.53
C LYS A 316 -6.30 5.00 -33.08
N ARG A 317 -6.10 4.78 -34.38
CA ARG A 317 -6.24 3.47 -35.02
C ARG A 317 -5.21 2.48 -34.48
N VAL A 318 -3.98 2.93 -34.25
CA VAL A 318 -2.91 2.10 -33.66
C VAL A 318 -3.25 1.77 -32.21
N ARG A 319 -3.68 2.74 -31.42
CA ARG A 319 -4.09 2.49 -30.03
C ARG A 319 -5.27 1.51 -29.93
N LEU A 320 -6.25 1.65 -30.84
CA LEU A 320 -7.38 0.72 -30.93
C LEU A 320 -6.93 -0.67 -31.40
N ALA A 321 -6.01 -0.78 -32.36
CA ALA A 321 -5.44 -2.06 -32.79
C ALA A 321 -4.74 -2.79 -31.63
N ILE A 322 -3.96 -2.08 -30.82
CA ILE A 322 -3.35 -2.63 -29.59
C ILE A 322 -4.42 -3.16 -28.65
N ASN A 323 -5.47 -2.38 -28.36
CA ASN A 323 -6.58 -2.79 -27.51
C ASN A 323 -7.30 -4.04 -28.03
N LEU A 324 -7.50 -4.14 -29.34
CA LEU A 324 -8.16 -5.29 -29.99
C LEU A 324 -7.27 -6.54 -30.08
N ALA A 325 -5.95 -6.40 -30.09
CA ALA A 325 -5.01 -7.51 -30.15
C ALA A 325 -4.88 -8.27 -28.82
N ILE A 326 -5.25 -7.65 -27.69
CA ILE A 326 -5.04 -8.20 -26.34
C ILE A 326 -6.26 -8.99 -25.87
N ASN A 327 -6.09 -10.31 -25.73
CA ASN A 327 -7.10 -11.22 -25.19
C ASN A 327 -7.09 -11.19 -23.67
N ARG A 328 -7.89 -10.31 -23.07
CA ARG A 328 -8.00 -10.11 -21.63
C ARG A 328 -8.58 -11.31 -20.91
N GLN A 329 -9.59 -11.94 -21.52
CA GLN A 329 -10.19 -13.19 -21.00
C GLN A 329 -9.13 -14.29 -20.91
N GLY A 330 -8.32 -14.45 -21.95
CA GLY A 330 -7.21 -15.43 -21.94
C GLY A 330 -6.14 -15.13 -20.89
N ILE A 331 -5.85 -13.86 -20.58
CA ILE A 331 -4.96 -13.48 -19.48
C ILE A 331 -5.55 -13.94 -18.14
N VAL A 332 -6.81 -13.60 -17.88
CA VAL A 332 -7.48 -13.95 -16.62
C VAL A 332 -7.58 -15.47 -16.45
N GLU A 333 -7.98 -16.21 -17.48
CA GLU A 333 -8.16 -17.67 -17.40
C GLU A 333 -6.83 -18.43 -17.26
N LYS A 334 -5.82 -18.07 -18.08
CA LYS A 334 -4.61 -18.89 -18.23
C LYS A 334 -3.46 -18.44 -17.33
N ILE A 335 -3.33 -17.17 -17.06
CA ILE A 335 -2.27 -16.62 -16.20
C ILE A 335 -2.77 -16.46 -14.78
N LEU A 336 -3.91 -15.78 -14.60
CA LEU A 336 -4.49 -15.51 -13.29
C LEU A 336 -5.39 -16.67 -12.78
N ARG A 337 -5.62 -17.73 -13.58
CA ARG A 337 -6.43 -18.90 -13.19
C ARG A 337 -7.83 -18.54 -12.70
N GLY A 338 -8.47 -17.55 -13.33
CA GLY A 338 -9.76 -16.99 -12.94
C GLY A 338 -9.72 -15.99 -11.80
N PHE A 339 -8.52 -15.64 -11.27
CA PHE A 339 -8.35 -14.70 -10.17
C PHE A 339 -8.17 -13.27 -10.66
N GLY A 340 -9.24 -12.70 -11.16
CA GLY A 340 -9.35 -11.36 -11.73
C GLY A 340 -10.59 -11.24 -12.60
N THR A 341 -10.99 -10.03 -12.95
CA THR A 341 -12.12 -9.74 -13.83
C THR A 341 -11.61 -8.96 -15.04
N PRO A 342 -11.81 -9.42 -16.29
CA PRO A 342 -11.36 -8.68 -17.49
C PRO A 342 -11.94 -7.27 -17.52
N ALA A 343 -11.13 -6.25 -17.80
CA ALA A 343 -11.54 -4.86 -17.79
C ALA A 343 -11.60 -4.26 -19.20
N GLY A 344 -12.72 -3.58 -19.52
CA GLY A 344 -12.87 -2.76 -20.72
C GLY A 344 -12.70 -1.26 -20.46
N GLN A 345 -12.75 -0.84 -19.21
CA GLN A 345 -12.73 0.54 -18.72
C GLN A 345 -11.96 0.64 -17.41
N LEU A 346 -11.75 1.84 -16.89
CA LEU A 346 -11.03 2.05 -15.63
C LEU A 346 -11.91 1.79 -14.41
N SER A 347 -13.12 2.33 -14.42
CA SER A 347 -14.08 2.22 -13.31
C SER A 347 -14.57 0.79 -13.10
N PRO A 348 -14.46 0.20 -11.90
CA PRO A 348 -15.07 -1.08 -11.56
C PRO A 348 -16.60 -0.93 -11.43
N GLU A 349 -17.33 -2.07 -11.43
CA GLU A 349 -18.79 -2.11 -11.39
C GLU A 349 -19.42 -1.37 -10.20
N SER A 350 -18.71 -1.31 -9.07
CA SER A 350 -19.17 -0.60 -7.87
C SER A 350 -19.13 0.93 -7.97
N PHE A 351 -18.50 1.49 -9.00
CA PHE A 351 -18.27 2.93 -9.11
C PHE A 351 -19.27 3.62 -10.05
N ALA A 352 -19.61 4.86 -9.74
CA ALA A 352 -20.59 5.65 -10.48
C ALA A 352 -20.27 5.86 -11.97
N GLY A 353 -18.98 5.84 -12.35
CA GLY A 353 -18.52 5.95 -13.73
C GLY A 353 -18.61 4.65 -14.54
N TYR A 354 -18.91 3.51 -13.90
CA TYR A 354 -19.01 2.24 -14.63
C TYR A 354 -20.15 2.25 -15.64
N ASP A 355 -19.83 1.89 -16.88
CA ASP A 355 -20.82 1.72 -17.95
C ASP A 355 -20.80 0.25 -18.43
N PRO A 356 -21.87 -0.52 -18.23
CA PRO A 356 -21.91 -1.93 -18.61
C PRO A 356 -21.79 -2.19 -20.13
N ALA A 357 -21.93 -1.15 -20.97
CA ALA A 357 -21.70 -1.26 -22.40
C ALA A 357 -20.23 -1.31 -22.80
N LEU A 358 -19.31 -0.89 -21.92
CA LEU A 358 -17.88 -0.79 -22.20
C LEU A 358 -17.15 -2.10 -21.88
N GLN A 359 -17.47 -3.15 -22.62
CA GLN A 359 -16.91 -4.50 -22.41
C GLN A 359 -15.46 -4.62 -22.94
N PRO A 360 -14.66 -5.56 -22.40
CA PRO A 360 -13.34 -5.87 -22.94
C PRO A 360 -13.42 -6.26 -24.42
N ARG A 361 -12.55 -5.66 -25.25
CA ARG A 361 -12.52 -5.89 -26.71
C ARG A 361 -11.46 -6.92 -27.06
N TYR A 362 -11.77 -7.78 -28.04
CA TYR A 362 -10.79 -8.64 -28.68
C TYR A 362 -11.23 -8.97 -30.11
N ASP A 363 -10.43 -8.55 -31.10
CA ASP A 363 -10.64 -8.82 -32.54
C ASP A 363 -9.30 -8.64 -33.27
N LEU A 364 -8.60 -9.77 -33.48
CA LEU A 364 -7.26 -9.75 -34.06
C LEU A 364 -7.25 -9.34 -35.54
N ASP A 365 -8.30 -9.69 -36.31
CA ASP A 365 -8.37 -9.39 -37.73
C ASP A 365 -8.63 -7.89 -37.95
N LYS A 366 -9.53 -7.32 -37.16
CA LYS A 366 -9.76 -5.88 -37.13
C LYS A 366 -8.52 -5.12 -36.63
N ALA A 367 -7.78 -5.63 -35.67
CA ALA A 367 -6.52 -5.04 -35.22
C ALA A 367 -5.50 -4.96 -36.36
N LYS A 368 -5.32 -6.05 -37.12
CA LYS A 368 -4.45 -6.06 -38.31
C LYS A 368 -4.91 -5.08 -39.42
N ALA A 369 -6.23 -5.00 -39.64
CA ALA A 369 -6.80 -4.06 -40.59
C ALA A 369 -6.49 -2.61 -40.22
N LEU A 370 -6.70 -2.24 -38.93
CA LEU A 370 -6.40 -0.90 -38.44
C LEU A 370 -4.91 -0.55 -38.52
N MET A 371 -4.01 -1.51 -38.28
CA MET A 371 -2.56 -1.30 -38.47
C MET A 371 -2.23 -0.97 -39.96
N ARG A 372 -2.87 -1.66 -40.92
CA ARG A 372 -2.71 -1.34 -42.36
C ARG A 372 -3.25 0.04 -42.70
N GLU A 373 -4.47 0.35 -42.25
CA GLU A 373 -5.11 1.65 -42.50
C GLU A 373 -4.31 2.80 -41.90
N ALA A 374 -3.62 2.56 -40.77
CA ALA A 374 -2.75 3.56 -40.16
C ALA A 374 -1.36 3.65 -40.79
N GLY A 375 -1.03 2.80 -41.81
CA GLY A 375 0.28 2.77 -42.45
C GLY A 375 1.35 1.98 -41.68
N TYR A 376 0.97 1.20 -40.69
CA TYR A 376 1.87 0.40 -39.86
C TYR A 376 1.72 -1.12 -40.08
N GLU A 377 1.37 -1.56 -41.30
CA GLU A 377 1.22 -2.99 -41.61
C GLU A 377 2.49 -3.81 -41.29
N LYS A 378 3.68 -3.22 -41.55
CA LYS A 378 4.97 -3.84 -41.23
C LYS A 378 5.32 -3.76 -39.74
N GLY A 379 4.49 -3.09 -38.95
CA GLY A 379 4.70 -2.85 -37.54
C GLY A 379 5.83 -1.88 -37.21
N PHE A 380 6.24 -1.91 -35.97
CA PHE A 380 7.36 -1.12 -35.41
C PHE A 380 7.91 -1.78 -34.15
N SER A 381 9.05 -1.30 -33.67
CA SER A 381 9.63 -1.73 -32.41
C SER A 381 9.31 -0.74 -31.30
N VAL A 382 9.07 -1.25 -30.08
CA VAL A 382 8.77 -0.43 -28.90
C VAL A 382 9.30 -1.07 -27.63
N THR A 383 9.86 -0.27 -26.72
CA THR A 383 10.21 -0.73 -25.39
C THR A 383 8.97 -0.75 -24.51
N MET A 384 8.75 -1.88 -23.81
CA MET A 384 7.74 -2.04 -22.77
C MET A 384 8.43 -2.27 -21.43
N MET A 385 8.03 -1.52 -20.40
CA MET A 385 8.50 -1.73 -19.04
C MET A 385 7.35 -2.16 -18.13
N ALA A 386 7.64 -3.15 -17.26
CA ALA A 386 6.73 -3.65 -16.24
C ALA A 386 7.48 -4.01 -14.96
N PRO A 387 6.85 -3.93 -13.79
CA PRO A 387 7.42 -4.48 -12.57
C PRO A 387 7.38 -6.02 -12.61
N ASN A 388 8.11 -6.67 -11.71
CA ASN A 388 8.09 -8.14 -11.56
C ASN A 388 7.82 -8.59 -10.11
N ASN A 389 7.40 -7.69 -9.25
CA ASN A 389 7.03 -7.95 -7.86
C ASN A 389 6.11 -6.86 -7.28
N ARG A 390 5.21 -6.30 -8.09
CA ARG A 390 4.25 -5.28 -7.66
C ARG A 390 2.80 -5.75 -7.74
N TYR A 391 2.46 -6.44 -8.82
CA TYR A 391 1.10 -6.95 -9.07
C TYR A 391 1.15 -8.46 -9.25
N VAL A 392 -0.01 -9.11 -9.02
CA VAL A 392 -0.12 -10.56 -9.20
C VAL A 392 0.23 -10.93 -10.65
N GLU A 393 1.25 -11.76 -10.84
CA GLU A 393 1.71 -12.26 -12.15
C GLU A 393 2.12 -11.16 -13.16
N ASP A 394 2.54 -9.98 -12.70
CA ASP A 394 2.81 -8.81 -13.54
C ASP A 394 3.80 -9.07 -14.68
N ALA A 395 4.93 -9.72 -14.43
CA ALA A 395 5.90 -10.06 -15.46
C ALA A 395 5.30 -11.02 -16.52
N ARG A 396 4.56 -12.05 -16.09
CA ARG A 396 3.93 -13.01 -17.01
C ARG A 396 2.81 -12.39 -17.84
N ILE A 397 2.07 -11.44 -17.26
CA ILE A 397 1.08 -10.65 -18.00
C ILE A 397 1.77 -9.80 -19.07
N ALA A 398 2.89 -9.14 -18.73
CA ALA A 398 3.65 -8.33 -19.68
C ALA A 398 4.22 -9.19 -20.83
N GLU A 399 4.77 -10.37 -20.54
CA GLU A 399 5.24 -11.35 -21.53
C GLU A 399 4.10 -11.78 -22.48
N ALA A 400 2.92 -12.09 -21.93
CA ALA A 400 1.76 -12.47 -22.74
C ALA A 400 1.27 -11.34 -23.63
N VAL A 401 1.24 -10.11 -23.13
CA VAL A 401 0.87 -8.92 -23.92
C VAL A 401 1.89 -8.68 -25.03
N ALA A 402 3.18 -8.78 -24.75
CA ALA A 402 4.23 -8.67 -25.78
C ALA A 402 4.04 -9.71 -26.92
N ALA A 403 3.74 -10.96 -26.56
CA ALA A 403 3.45 -12.03 -27.52
C ALA A 403 2.16 -11.77 -28.32
N MET A 404 1.14 -11.15 -27.71
CA MET A 404 -0.09 -10.77 -28.41
C MET A 404 0.15 -9.61 -29.40
N LEU A 405 0.95 -8.61 -29.02
CA LEU A 405 1.30 -7.48 -29.87
C LEU A 405 2.16 -7.88 -31.09
N ALA A 406 2.98 -8.93 -30.95
CA ALA A 406 3.73 -9.51 -32.07
C ALA A 406 2.80 -10.00 -33.20
N LYS A 407 1.54 -10.40 -32.91
CA LYS A 407 0.56 -10.83 -33.92
C LYS A 407 0.06 -9.70 -34.84
N ILE A 408 0.28 -8.45 -34.43
CA ILE A 408 0.01 -7.24 -35.24
C ILE A 408 1.33 -6.55 -35.63
N ASN A 409 2.43 -7.30 -35.68
CA ASN A 409 3.78 -6.88 -36.10
C ASN A 409 4.43 -5.81 -35.20
N ILE A 410 3.92 -5.58 -33.97
CA ILE A 410 4.61 -4.73 -32.99
C ILE A 410 5.65 -5.59 -32.26
N LYS A 411 6.94 -5.28 -32.46
CA LYS A 411 8.06 -5.93 -31.80
C LYS A 411 8.34 -5.26 -30.46
N VAL A 412 8.03 -5.95 -29.38
CA VAL A 412 8.22 -5.45 -28.02
C VAL A 412 9.60 -5.83 -27.48
N ASP A 413 10.41 -4.84 -27.10
CA ASP A 413 11.56 -4.99 -26.21
C ASP A 413 11.07 -4.92 -24.76
N LEU A 414 10.83 -6.10 -24.15
CA LEU A 414 10.26 -6.19 -22.80
C LEU A 414 11.35 -6.11 -21.74
N GLN A 415 11.22 -5.17 -20.83
CA GLN A 415 12.09 -4.99 -19.67
C GLN A 415 11.28 -5.12 -18.38
N THR A 416 11.52 -6.17 -17.60
CA THR A 416 10.91 -6.34 -16.28
C THR A 416 11.94 -6.09 -15.18
N MET A 417 11.51 -5.45 -14.10
CA MET A 417 12.41 -5.08 -13.02
C MET A 417 11.70 -5.01 -11.66
N PRO A 418 12.45 -5.10 -10.55
CA PRO A 418 11.88 -4.91 -9.22
C PRO A 418 11.19 -3.56 -9.06
N LYS A 419 10.11 -3.54 -8.27
CA LYS A 419 9.26 -2.37 -7.99
C LYS A 419 10.06 -1.09 -7.68
N ALA A 420 11.10 -1.16 -6.85
CA ALA A 420 11.88 0.02 -6.47
C ALA A 420 12.59 0.68 -7.66
N GLN A 421 13.11 -0.13 -8.60
CA GLN A 421 13.71 0.38 -9.85
C GLN A 421 12.63 0.83 -10.83
N TYR A 422 11.52 0.10 -10.89
CA TYR A 422 10.43 0.39 -11.80
C TYR A 422 9.83 1.78 -11.58
N TRP A 423 9.57 2.19 -10.33
CA TRP A 423 8.97 3.49 -10.06
C TRP A 423 9.86 4.66 -10.45
N GLN A 424 11.18 4.54 -10.34
CA GLN A 424 12.10 5.57 -10.84
C GLN A 424 11.96 5.72 -12.37
N ARG A 425 11.94 4.60 -13.11
CA ARG A 425 11.76 4.60 -14.56
C ARG A 425 10.37 5.06 -14.99
N PHE A 426 9.35 4.76 -14.18
CA PHE A 426 7.98 5.20 -14.41
C PHE A 426 7.85 6.73 -14.28
N ASP A 427 8.41 7.32 -13.24
CA ASP A 427 8.43 8.78 -13.04
C ASP A 427 9.16 9.52 -14.18
N GLU A 428 10.19 8.89 -14.76
CA GLU A 428 10.91 9.37 -15.95
C GLU A 428 10.12 9.18 -17.25
N ARG A 429 9.00 8.43 -17.23
CA ARG A 429 8.23 8.01 -18.43
C ARG A 429 9.13 7.34 -19.47
N ALA A 430 10.01 6.43 -19.04
CA ALA A 430 11.19 5.97 -19.75
C ALA A 430 10.92 4.98 -20.89
N ALA A 431 9.68 4.53 -21.13
CA ALA A 431 9.34 3.57 -22.16
C ALA A 431 8.10 3.97 -22.97
N GLY A 432 7.96 3.38 -24.16
CA GLY A 432 6.80 3.58 -25.02
C GLY A 432 5.53 2.93 -24.45
N ILE A 433 5.67 1.82 -23.71
CA ILE A 433 4.55 1.14 -23.03
C ILE A 433 4.95 0.92 -21.57
N MET A 434 4.11 1.35 -20.63
CA MET A 434 4.37 1.22 -19.19
C MET A 434 3.15 0.67 -18.47
N MET A 435 3.38 -0.30 -17.57
CA MET A 435 2.33 -0.94 -16.76
C MET A 435 2.03 -0.11 -15.52
N ILE A 436 0.76 0.07 -15.18
CA ILE A 436 0.33 0.59 -13.89
C ILE A 436 -0.95 -0.09 -13.43
N GLY A 437 -1.02 -0.43 -12.16
CA GLY A 437 -2.25 -0.77 -11.47
C GLY A 437 -2.64 0.37 -10.55
N TRP A 438 -3.85 0.87 -10.72
CA TRP A 438 -4.38 1.97 -9.92
C TRP A 438 -5.64 1.55 -9.19
N GLN A 439 -5.71 1.89 -7.94
CA GLN A 439 -6.90 1.82 -7.11
C GLN A 439 -7.32 3.24 -6.78
N SER A 440 -8.61 3.51 -6.80
CA SER A 440 -9.08 4.85 -6.44
C SER A 440 -8.80 5.13 -4.97
N ASP A 441 -8.14 6.25 -4.70
CA ASP A 441 -7.88 6.72 -3.34
C ASP A 441 -9.11 7.39 -2.71
N THR A 442 -10.08 7.76 -3.54
CA THR A 442 -11.31 8.42 -3.09
C THR A 442 -12.54 7.51 -3.16
N GLU A 443 -12.36 6.25 -3.58
CA GLU A 443 -13.44 5.32 -3.91
C GLU A 443 -14.45 5.92 -4.91
N ASP A 444 -13.92 6.69 -5.86
CA ASP A 444 -14.65 7.40 -6.90
C ASP A 444 -13.94 7.32 -8.24
N SER A 445 -14.71 7.27 -9.33
CA SER A 445 -14.18 7.17 -10.70
C SER A 445 -13.29 8.34 -11.11
N ALA A 446 -13.57 9.55 -10.63
CA ALA A 446 -12.80 10.75 -11.00
C ALA A 446 -11.31 10.61 -10.65
N ASN A 447 -10.97 9.86 -9.59
CA ASN A 447 -9.59 9.64 -9.18
C ASN A 447 -8.75 8.95 -10.27
N PHE A 448 -9.32 7.97 -11.00
CA PHE A 448 -8.62 7.38 -12.16
C PHE A 448 -8.29 8.43 -13.23
N TYR A 449 -9.23 9.34 -13.49
CA TYR A 449 -9.05 10.35 -14.52
C TYR A 449 -8.04 11.41 -14.09
N GLU A 450 -8.14 11.87 -12.86
CA GLU A 450 -7.24 12.88 -12.27
C GLU A 450 -5.77 12.45 -12.31
N PHE A 451 -5.49 11.16 -12.05
CA PHE A 451 -4.12 10.67 -11.94
C PHE A 451 -3.58 10.00 -13.19
N LEU A 452 -4.39 9.19 -13.89
CA LEU A 452 -3.93 8.37 -15.02
C LEU A 452 -4.19 8.99 -16.38
N VAL A 453 -5.11 9.97 -16.49
CA VAL A 453 -5.68 10.42 -17.76
C VAL A 453 -5.47 11.89 -18.04
N MET A 454 -5.78 12.77 -17.08
CA MET A 454 -5.63 14.22 -17.29
C MET A 454 -4.26 14.57 -17.83
N THR A 455 -4.23 15.60 -18.66
CA THR A 455 -2.99 16.16 -19.18
C THR A 455 -2.03 16.48 -18.03
N PRO A 456 -0.78 15.98 -18.07
CA PRO A 456 0.17 16.16 -16.98
C PRO A 456 0.45 17.63 -16.66
N ASP A 457 0.13 18.04 -15.46
CA ASP A 457 0.39 19.38 -14.93
C ASP A 457 1.14 19.33 -13.60
N LYS A 458 2.38 19.81 -13.59
CA LYS A 458 3.23 19.83 -12.39
C LYS A 458 2.74 20.81 -11.33
N ALA A 459 1.99 21.84 -11.68
CA ALA A 459 1.50 22.85 -10.74
C ALA A 459 0.40 22.26 -9.85
N THR A 460 -0.60 21.63 -10.45
CA THR A 460 -1.73 21.01 -9.77
C THR A 460 -1.47 19.58 -9.30
N GLY A 461 -0.60 18.84 -10.03
CA GLY A 461 -0.35 17.42 -9.83
C GLY A 461 -1.28 16.50 -10.62
N TYR A 462 -2.25 17.04 -11.35
CA TYR A 462 -3.07 16.22 -12.24
C TYR A 462 -2.23 15.54 -13.32
N GLY A 463 -2.62 14.33 -13.71
CA GLY A 463 -1.88 13.51 -14.67
C GLY A 463 -0.51 13.04 -14.16
N GLN A 464 -0.26 13.07 -12.84
CA GLN A 464 1.03 12.67 -12.24
C GLN A 464 1.46 11.26 -12.70
N TYR A 465 0.51 10.34 -12.76
CA TYR A 465 0.73 8.96 -13.18
C TYR A 465 0.31 8.67 -14.63
N ASN A 466 0.10 9.71 -15.45
CA ASN A 466 -0.10 9.57 -16.87
C ASN A 466 1.25 9.44 -17.59
N ALA A 467 1.87 8.25 -17.52
CA ALA A 467 3.12 7.95 -18.21
C ALA A 467 2.95 7.88 -19.74
N GLY A 468 1.71 7.75 -20.22
CA GLY A 468 1.36 7.79 -21.63
C GLY A 468 1.46 9.17 -22.27
N ASN A 469 1.58 10.24 -21.49
CA ASN A 469 1.46 11.62 -21.95
C ASN A 469 0.21 11.84 -22.82
N TYR A 470 -0.86 11.09 -22.52
CA TYR A 470 -2.17 11.31 -23.15
C TYR A 470 -2.72 12.69 -22.80
N SER A 471 -3.39 13.34 -23.74
CA SER A 471 -3.99 14.65 -23.51
C SER A 471 -5.28 14.78 -24.30
N ASN A 472 -6.35 15.18 -23.61
CA ASN A 472 -7.65 15.46 -24.22
C ASN A 472 -8.36 16.54 -23.41
N SER A 473 -8.47 17.73 -23.99
CA SER A 473 -9.03 18.91 -23.30
C SER A 473 -10.51 18.77 -22.92
N GLU A 474 -11.31 17.95 -23.64
CA GLU A 474 -12.69 17.68 -23.25
C GLU A 474 -12.74 16.80 -22.00
N ILE A 475 -11.90 15.77 -21.91
CA ILE A 475 -11.81 14.91 -20.74
C ILE A 475 -11.30 15.70 -19.54
N ASP A 476 -10.25 16.52 -19.71
CA ASP A 476 -9.73 17.38 -18.63
C ASP A 476 -10.83 18.29 -18.09
N LYS A 477 -11.58 18.95 -18.97
CA LYS A 477 -12.70 19.82 -18.59
C LYS A 477 -13.81 19.07 -17.83
N LEU A 478 -14.22 17.90 -18.36
CA LEU A 478 -15.27 17.09 -17.74
C LEU A 478 -14.81 16.56 -16.37
N THR A 479 -13.56 16.14 -16.22
CA THR A 479 -13.00 15.69 -14.95
C THR A 479 -13.04 16.81 -13.91
N LEU A 480 -12.59 18.01 -14.25
CA LEU A 480 -12.67 19.19 -13.35
C LEU A 480 -14.12 19.56 -13.02
N GLN A 481 -15.04 19.42 -13.98
CA GLN A 481 -16.48 19.67 -13.73
C GLN A 481 -17.02 18.72 -12.65
N THR A 482 -16.63 17.43 -12.64
CA THR A 482 -17.11 16.48 -11.64
C THR A 482 -16.72 16.84 -10.21
N GLN A 483 -15.66 17.60 -10.01
CA GLN A 483 -15.19 18.04 -8.69
C GLN A 483 -16.18 18.98 -7.98
N THR A 484 -16.98 19.73 -8.72
CA THR A 484 -17.95 20.68 -8.15
C THR A 484 -19.40 20.20 -8.20
N MET A 485 -19.63 19.00 -8.76
CA MET A 485 -20.97 18.43 -8.89
C MET A 485 -21.35 17.66 -7.61
N THR A 486 -22.32 18.19 -6.88
CA THR A 486 -22.87 17.57 -5.66
C THR A 486 -24.09 16.70 -5.92
N GLU A 487 -24.77 16.88 -7.06
CA GLU A 487 -25.89 16.04 -7.50
C GLU A 487 -25.31 14.74 -8.09
N MET A 488 -25.40 13.65 -7.32
CA MET A 488 -24.69 12.40 -7.59
C MET A 488 -25.12 11.73 -8.90
N GLU A 489 -26.41 11.77 -9.27
CA GLU A 489 -26.87 11.17 -10.52
C GLU A 489 -26.35 11.96 -11.75
N ALA A 490 -26.44 13.28 -11.73
CA ALA A 490 -25.89 14.12 -12.80
C ALA A 490 -24.36 13.93 -12.92
N ARG A 491 -23.68 13.82 -11.78
CA ARG A 491 -22.24 13.54 -11.71
C ARG A 491 -21.89 12.18 -12.31
N ALA A 492 -22.67 11.12 -11.99
CA ALA A 492 -22.50 9.80 -12.56
C ALA A 492 -22.62 9.79 -14.09
N GLN A 493 -23.52 10.57 -14.68
CA GLN A 493 -23.63 10.68 -16.13
C GLN A 493 -22.38 11.32 -16.77
N VAL A 494 -21.76 12.30 -16.12
CA VAL A 494 -20.51 12.90 -16.60
C VAL A 494 -19.35 11.90 -16.48
N LEU A 495 -19.26 11.17 -15.36
CA LEU A 495 -18.23 10.13 -15.18
C LEU A 495 -18.35 9.03 -16.26
N LYS A 496 -19.56 8.54 -16.54
CA LYS A 496 -19.83 7.58 -17.63
C LYS A 496 -19.47 8.16 -19.02
N LYS A 497 -19.73 9.45 -19.24
CA LYS A 497 -19.32 10.11 -20.49
C LYS A 497 -17.80 10.10 -20.65
N ILE A 498 -17.05 10.35 -19.57
CA ILE A 498 -15.58 10.29 -19.61
C ILE A 498 -15.12 8.87 -19.96
N GLU A 499 -15.66 7.82 -19.32
CA GLU A 499 -15.30 6.43 -19.63
C GLU A 499 -15.58 6.08 -21.12
N ARG A 500 -16.70 6.55 -21.68
CA ARG A 500 -17.01 6.34 -23.11
C ARG A 500 -15.97 7.02 -24.02
N LEU A 501 -15.59 8.27 -23.71
CA LEU A 501 -14.56 8.99 -24.48
C LEU A 501 -13.22 8.26 -24.42
N LEU A 502 -12.81 7.79 -23.24
CA LEU A 502 -11.58 7.02 -23.05
C LEU A 502 -11.62 5.69 -23.82
N TYR A 503 -12.74 5.01 -23.75
CA TYR A 503 -12.97 3.76 -24.45
C TYR A 503 -12.92 3.96 -25.96
N GLU A 504 -13.64 4.94 -26.50
CA GLU A 504 -13.66 5.26 -27.93
C GLU A 504 -12.28 5.68 -28.44
N ASP A 505 -11.56 6.51 -27.70
CA ASP A 505 -10.24 6.99 -28.07
C ASP A 505 -9.11 5.97 -27.82
N ALA A 506 -9.44 4.84 -27.20
CA ALA A 506 -8.46 3.83 -26.79
C ALA A 506 -7.26 4.47 -26.05
N ALA A 507 -7.55 5.39 -25.14
CA ALA A 507 -6.57 6.23 -24.45
C ALA A 507 -5.57 5.42 -23.61
N LEU A 508 -6.07 4.33 -22.96
CA LEU A 508 -5.30 3.38 -22.19
C LEU A 508 -5.61 1.95 -22.62
N VAL A 509 -4.92 1.00 -22.03
CA VAL A 509 -5.13 -0.44 -22.27
C VAL A 509 -5.50 -1.12 -20.95
N PRO A 510 -6.75 -0.98 -20.45
CA PRO A 510 -7.20 -1.72 -19.27
C PRO A 510 -7.09 -3.22 -19.52
N LEU A 511 -6.60 -3.98 -18.54
CA LEU A 511 -6.42 -5.43 -18.66
C LEU A 511 -7.44 -6.19 -17.82
N HIS A 512 -7.42 -5.95 -16.52
CA HIS A 512 -8.33 -6.60 -15.57
C HIS A 512 -8.42 -5.79 -14.27
N TRP A 513 -9.54 -5.94 -13.57
CA TRP A 513 -9.62 -5.59 -12.16
C TRP A 513 -9.03 -6.72 -11.34
N GLN A 514 -8.05 -6.35 -10.50
CA GLN A 514 -7.29 -7.29 -9.68
C GLN A 514 -8.16 -7.82 -8.54
N HIS A 515 -8.03 -9.12 -8.23
CA HIS A 515 -8.52 -9.65 -6.97
C HIS A 515 -7.38 -9.66 -5.94
N LEU A 516 -7.75 -9.55 -4.67
CA LEU A 516 -6.83 -9.57 -3.53
C LEU A 516 -6.85 -10.95 -2.88
N SER A 517 -5.71 -11.33 -2.31
CA SER A 517 -5.55 -12.60 -1.62
C SER A 517 -4.65 -12.47 -0.41
N TRP A 518 -5.12 -13.00 0.69
CA TRP A 518 -4.38 -13.07 1.95
C TRP A 518 -4.50 -14.46 2.53
N VAL A 519 -3.45 -14.89 3.22
CA VAL A 519 -3.47 -16.14 3.98
C VAL A 519 -2.91 -15.89 5.36
N ALA A 520 -3.60 -16.40 6.35
CA ALA A 520 -3.11 -16.41 7.72
C ALA A 520 -3.27 -17.79 8.37
N ARG A 521 -2.49 -18.05 9.41
CA ARG A 521 -2.69 -19.19 10.29
C ARG A 521 -4.04 -19.07 11.01
N LYS A 522 -4.67 -20.20 11.32
CA LYS A 522 -6.06 -20.23 11.85
C LYS A 522 -6.25 -19.47 13.15
N ASN A 523 -5.20 -19.36 13.99
CA ASN A 523 -5.25 -18.57 15.21
C ASN A 523 -5.16 -17.05 14.98
N VAL A 524 -4.98 -16.59 13.74
CA VAL A 524 -4.93 -15.18 13.36
C VAL A 524 -6.23 -14.77 12.68
N ARG A 525 -7.04 -13.96 13.34
CA ARG A 525 -8.36 -13.53 12.87
C ARG A 525 -8.22 -12.35 11.91
N ILE A 526 -7.82 -12.61 10.64
CA ILE A 526 -7.58 -11.53 9.66
C ILE A 526 -8.84 -11.02 8.98
N ALA A 527 -9.91 -11.84 8.83
CA ALA A 527 -11.09 -11.45 8.05
C ALA A 527 -11.71 -10.10 8.49
N PRO A 528 -11.84 -9.79 9.80
CA PRO A 528 -12.44 -8.53 10.23
C PRO A 528 -11.62 -7.28 9.90
N VAL A 529 -10.31 -7.43 9.63
CA VAL A 529 -9.40 -6.29 9.40
C VAL A 529 -9.09 -6.07 7.92
N LEU A 530 -9.50 -7.00 7.03
CA LEU A 530 -9.31 -6.88 5.58
C LEU A 530 -10.42 -6.04 4.95
N ASN A 531 -10.08 -5.38 3.84
CA ASN A 531 -11.03 -4.61 3.05
C ASN A 531 -10.66 -4.63 1.56
N VAL A 532 -11.60 -4.21 0.71
CA VAL A 532 -11.43 -4.19 -0.76
C VAL A 532 -10.46 -3.11 -1.23
N ILE A 533 -10.14 -2.14 -0.37
CA ILE A 533 -9.14 -1.09 -0.65
C ILE A 533 -7.70 -1.53 -0.34
N ASP A 534 -7.51 -2.82 -0.01
CA ASP A 534 -6.18 -3.40 0.29
C ASP A 534 -5.43 -2.69 1.44
N MET A 535 -6.18 -2.19 2.43
CA MET A 535 -5.66 -1.49 3.61
C MET A 535 -6.03 -2.25 4.89
N PRO A 536 -5.36 -3.38 5.22
CA PRO A 536 -5.68 -4.14 6.42
C PRO A 536 -5.41 -3.34 7.68
N TYR A 537 -6.42 -3.19 8.55
CA TYR A 537 -6.29 -2.45 9.82
C TYR A 537 -5.73 -3.35 10.92
N LEU A 538 -4.45 -3.69 10.79
CA LEU A 538 -3.76 -4.65 11.69
C LEU A 538 -3.70 -4.19 13.15
N GLY A 539 -3.97 -2.91 13.44
CA GLY A 539 -4.15 -2.41 14.81
C GLY A 539 -5.28 -3.12 15.56
N ASP A 540 -6.32 -3.53 14.82
CA ASP A 540 -7.51 -4.21 15.34
C ASP A 540 -7.40 -5.76 15.28
N LEU A 541 -6.24 -6.29 14.85
CA LEU A 541 -6.04 -7.74 14.67
C LEU A 541 -6.05 -8.49 16.00
N VAL A 542 -6.71 -9.66 15.98
CA VAL A 542 -6.77 -10.59 17.13
C VAL A 542 -6.02 -11.88 16.80
N ILE A 543 -5.11 -12.27 17.69
CA ILE A 543 -4.49 -13.61 17.74
C ILE A 543 -5.15 -14.39 18.90
N GLU A 544 -5.67 -15.58 18.60
CA GLU A 544 -6.29 -16.49 19.58
C GLU A 544 -5.28 -17.20 20.47
#